data_2c9f56b14f8531ec0d49c5fbacbe4752
#
_entry.id   2c9f56b14f8531ec0d49c5fbacbe4752
#
_cell.length_a   1.000
_cell.length_b   1.000
_cell.length_c   1.000
_cell.angle_alpha   90.00
_cell.angle_beta   90.00
_cell.angle_gamma   90.00
#
_symmetry.space_group_name_H-M   'P 1'
#
loop_
_entity.id
_entity.type
_entity.pdbx_description
1 polymer ?
#
loop_
_entity_poly.entity_id
_entity_poly.type
_entity_poly.pdbx_seq_one_letter_code
_entity_poly.pdbx_strand_id
1 'polypeptide(L)'
;DPLLIADPYGTNTTGLYIYFTTDTPTELSYTVSADGYEDFTETVSGGYLTEHEHLLVGMIPGETNTITLVASDESGSEAGTDTFEYTAPGLLGDEENVQLDVTDGESTVPLSDGYYTMLGNRTEEDNEQVDFILIYDNNGTLRSEIPIRSYRSCRLLFEGSTMYYSTSADEIAALDSTGRITRLYDTGDYKLHHDYIFGSRNDFLALATDTRSDTTEDRIISIDRDSGDVTELIDLADLFPEYFDSLEIDEDDFDWMHINSLCLTDEDTLIISSRETSSIIKISGIYDSPSVDYLISSGTEPDTKTCFWSRLETLRFRQVSTA
;
A
#
# COMPACT_ATOMS: atom_id res chain seq x y z
N ASP A 1 28.57 18.18 12.41
CA ASP A 1 28.05 18.09 11.03
C ASP A 1 27.48 16.70 10.84
N PRO A 2 26.27 16.53 10.28
CA PRO A 2 25.67 15.23 10.01
C PRO A 2 26.41 14.48 8.89
N LEU A 3 26.42 13.15 8.95
CA LEU A 3 26.72 12.30 7.81
C LEU A 3 25.52 12.36 6.84
N LEU A 4 25.78 12.61 5.56
CA LEU A 4 24.75 12.72 4.53
C LEU A 4 25.05 11.72 3.41
N ILE A 5 24.04 10.89 3.06
CA ILE A 5 24.14 9.92 1.97
C ILE A 5 22.85 9.96 1.13
N ALA A 6 22.97 10.25 -0.16
CA ALA A 6 21.84 10.25 -1.07
C ALA A 6 21.37 8.81 -1.32
N ASP A 7 20.09 8.55 -1.15
CA ASP A 7 19.40 7.29 -1.42
C ASP A 7 20.26 6.02 -1.23
N PRO A 8 20.73 5.73 -0.01
CA PRO A 8 21.74 4.69 0.22
C PRO A 8 21.27 3.27 -0.14
N TYR A 9 19.95 3.08 -0.25
CA TYR A 9 19.35 1.77 -0.46
C TYR A 9 18.59 1.63 -1.80
N GLY A 10 18.49 2.70 -2.60
CA GLY A 10 17.76 2.69 -3.87
C GLY A 10 16.24 2.56 -3.69
N THR A 11 15.72 2.98 -2.54
CA THR A 11 14.29 2.84 -2.18
C THR A 11 13.53 4.15 -2.20
N ASN A 12 14.23 5.28 -2.39
CA ASN A 12 13.61 6.59 -2.49
C ASN A 12 14.53 7.52 -3.27
N THR A 13 14.25 7.78 -4.54
CA THR A 13 15.11 8.46 -5.50
C THR A 13 15.63 9.82 -5.01
N THR A 14 14.82 10.60 -4.30
CA THR A 14 15.19 11.93 -3.80
C THR A 14 15.61 11.93 -2.34
N GLY A 15 15.49 10.78 -1.64
CA GLY A 15 15.74 10.66 -0.22
C GLY A 15 17.19 10.97 0.18
N LEU A 16 17.37 11.62 1.32
CA LEU A 16 18.67 11.93 1.90
C LEU A 16 18.79 11.29 3.28
N TYR A 17 19.58 10.25 3.38
CA TYR A 17 19.91 9.65 4.66
C TYR A 17 20.80 10.58 5.48
N ILE A 18 20.46 10.76 6.76
CA ILE A 18 21.24 11.50 7.74
C ILE A 18 21.59 10.64 8.94
N TYR A 19 22.78 10.91 9.50
CA TYR A 19 23.19 10.38 10.79
C TYR A 19 23.99 11.43 11.56
N PHE A 20 23.62 11.67 12.83
CA PHE A 20 24.38 12.51 13.77
C PHE A 20 24.03 12.17 15.21
N THR A 21 24.82 12.71 16.14
CA THR A 21 24.58 12.56 17.58
C THR A 21 24.47 13.92 18.27
N THR A 22 23.73 13.95 19.38
CA THR A 22 23.58 15.11 20.27
C THR A 22 24.07 14.76 21.68
N ASP A 23 24.54 15.75 22.44
CA ASP A 23 25.04 15.52 23.81
C ASP A 23 23.92 15.18 24.80
N THR A 24 22.69 15.59 24.50
CA THR A 24 21.49 15.35 25.30
C THR A 24 20.37 14.86 24.40
N PRO A 25 19.37 14.12 24.93
CA PRO A 25 18.24 13.68 24.13
C PRO A 25 17.48 14.88 23.51
N THR A 26 17.26 14.80 22.20
CA THR A 26 16.52 15.80 21.42
C THR A 26 15.53 15.16 20.47
N GLU A 27 14.45 15.85 20.18
CA GLU A 27 13.55 15.56 19.09
C GLU A 27 14.01 16.30 17.83
N LEU A 28 14.01 15.62 16.70
CA LEU A 28 14.44 16.18 15.43
C LEU A 28 13.24 16.65 14.61
N SER A 29 13.30 17.88 14.11
CA SER A 29 12.45 18.34 13.02
C SER A 29 13.30 18.87 11.88
N TYR A 30 12.73 18.90 10.66
CA TYR A 30 13.43 19.47 9.53
C TYR A 30 12.47 20.21 8.59
N THR A 31 13.04 21.19 7.88
CA THR A 31 12.35 21.92 6.83
C THR A 31 13.14 21.80 5.53
N VAL A 32 12.45 21.52 4.44
CA VAL A 32 12.97 21.51 3.09
C VAL A 32 12.39 22.68 2.32
N SER A 33 13.23 23.55 1.80
CA SER A 33 12.86 24.72 1.00
C SER A 33 13.53 24.67 -0.36
N ALA A 34 12.83 25.04 -1.42
CA ALA A 34 13.38 25.20 -2.77
C ALA A 34 12.69 26.37 -3.47
N ASP A 35 13.44 27.06 -4.36
CA ASP A 35 12.94 28.25 -5.06
C ASP A 35 11.71 27.92 -5.90
N GLY A 36 10.61 28.64 -5.64
CA GLY A 36 9.34 28.48 -6.37
C GLY A 36 8.40 27.41 -5.85
N TYR A 37 8.75 26.73 -4.75
CA TYR A 37 7.96 25.70 -4.12
C TYR A 37 7.63 26.06 -2.68
N GLU A 38 6.49 25.54 -2.18
CA GLU A 38 6.16 25.64 -0.77
C GLU A 38 7.13 24.84 0.10
N ASP A 39 7.44 25.38 1.28
CA ASP A 39 8.28 24.67 2.25
C ASP A 39 7.59 23.39 2.74
N PHE A 40 8.36 22.35 2.93
CA PHE A 40 7.93 21.12 3.58
C PHE A 40 8.58 21.01 4.95
N THR A 41 7.82 20.81 6.00
CA THR A 41 8.32 20.66 7.38
C THR A 41 7.77 19.39 8.00
N GLU A 42 8.63 18.62 8.66
CA GLU A 42 8.28 17.40 9.37
C GLU A 42 9.03 17.28 10.70
N THR A 43 8.38 16.62 11.68
CA THR A 43 8.99 16.17 12.92
C THR A 43 9.24 14.66 12.83
N VAL A 44 10.50 14.27 12.98
CA VAL A 44 10.91 12.86 12.88
C VAL A 44 10.31 12.06 14.04
N SER A 45 9.64 10.96 13.71
CA SER A 45 9.10 10.05 14.71
C SER A 45 10.21 9.38 15.52
N GLY A 46 9.96 9.07 16.79
CA GLY A 46 10.94 8.40 17.67
C GLY A 46 11.16 9.17 18.98
N GLY A 47 10.71 10.42 19.04
CA GLY A 47 10.82 11.26 20.24
C GLY A 47 12.25 11.73 20.53
N TYR A 48 12.59 11.82 21.82
CA TYR A 48 13.87 12.39 22.26
C TYR A 48 14.96 11.35 22.30
N LEU A 49 15.93 11.49 21.36
CA LEU A 49 17.07 10.59 21.18
C LEU A 49 18.39 11.35 21.25
N THR A 50 19.49 10.65 21.50
CA THR A 50 20.86 11.19 21.37
C THR A 50 21.54 10.74 20.09
N GLU A 51 20.96 9.78 19.39
CA GLU A 51 21.43 9.25 18.11
C GLU A 51 20.28 9.40 17.11
N HIS A 52 20.54 10.16 16.05
CA HIS A 52 19.55 10.45 15.02
C HIS A 52 19.96 9.80 13.72
N GLU A 53 19.17 8.85 13.27
CA GLU A 53 19.32 8.10 12.02
C GLU A 53 17.99 8.08 11.28
N HIS A 54 17.94 8.71 10.11
CA HIS A 54 16.68 8.85 9.38
C HIS A 54 16.90 9.10 7.88
N LEU A 55 15.91 8.74 7.05
CA LEU A 55 15.83 9.17 5.67
C LEU A 55 14.94 10.42 5.59
N LEU A 56 15.54 11.56 5.33
CA LEU A 56 14.79 12.77 5.03
C LEU A 56 14.12 12.64 3.67
N VAL A 57 12.87 13.05 3.59
CA VAL A 57 12.04 13.04 2.38
C VAL A 57 11.50 14.45 2.12
N GLY A 58 10.83 14.67 0.99
CA GLY A 58 10.23 15.97 0.69
C GLY A 58 11.06 16.92 -0.17
N MET A 59 12.23 16.48 -0.65
CA MET A 59 13.01 17.26 -1.59
C MET A 59 12.29 17.43 -2.93
N ILE A 60 12.56 18.54 -3.59
CA ILE A 60 12.14 18.77 -4.98
C ILE A 60 13.13 18.08 -5.90
N PRO A 61 12.69 17.13 -6.75
CA PRO A 61 13.56 16.40 -7.66
C PRO A 61 14.29 17.33 -8.63
N GLY A 62 15.60 17.10 -8.82
CA GLY A 62 16.44 17.86 -9.74
C GLY A 62 16.83 19.27 -9.26
N GLU A 63 16.23 19.75 -8.17
CA GLU A 63 16.49 21.10 -7.65
C GLU A 63 17.50 21.11 -6.50
N THR A 64 18.07 22.29 -6.24
CA THR A 64 18.85 22.53 -5.03
C THR A 64 17.89 22.89 -3.90
N ASN A 65 17.84 22.02 -2.92
CA ASN A 65 17.00 22.17 -1.72
C ASN A 65 17.86 22.69 -0.56
N THR A 66 17.35 23.66 0.18
CA THR A 66 17.90 24.07 1.47
C THR A 66 17.23 23.27 2.57
N ILE A 67 18.01 22.50 3.33
CA ILE A 67 17.52 21.66 4.42
C ILE A 67 17.96 22.29 5.73
N THR A 68 17.00 22.58 6.60
CA THR A 68 17.24 23.07 7.96
C THR A 68 16.82 22.01 8.96
N LEU A 69 17.77 21.49 9.72
CA LEU A 69 17.55 20.57 10.84
C LEU A 69 17.44 21.37 12.13
N VAL A 70 16.45 21.04 12.98
CA VAL A 70 16.29 21.62 14.29
C VAL A 70 16.17 20.48 15.33
N ALA A 71 17.11 20.47 16.28
CA ALA A 71 17.06 19.56 17.42
C ALA A 71 16.51 20.31 18.64
N SER A 72 15.42 19.86 19.23
CA SER A 72 14.73 20.47 20.38
C SER A 72 14.79 19.57 21.61
N ASP A 73 15.01 20.15 22.78
CA ASP A 73 14.96 19.41 24.06
C ASP A 73 13.51 19.18 24.54
N GLU A 74 13.32 18.41 25.62
CA GLU A 74 12.01 18.10 26.20
C GLU A 74 11.20 19.33 26.66
N SER A 75 11.86 20.49 26.82
CA SER A 75 11.17 21.75 27.12
C SER A 75 10.66 22.47 25.88
N GLY A 76 10.99 21.96 24.68
CA GLY A 76 10.73 22.60 23.40
C GLY A 76 11.74 23.69 23.06
N SER A 77 12.85 23.79 23.80
CA SER A 77 13.92 24.75 23.51
C SER A 77 14.86 24.16 22.46
N GLU A 78 15.25 25.00 21.50
CA GLU A 78 16.23 24.63 20.49
C GLU A 78 17.59 24.30 21.14
N ALA A 79 18.06 23.07 20.97
CA ALA A 79 19.36 22.60 21.43
C ALA A 79 20.43 22.76 20.34
N GLY A 80 20.04 22.78 19.08
CA GLY A 80 20.92 22.99 17.94
C GLY A 80 20.16 23.08 16.63
N THR A 81 20.76 23.80 15.68
CA THR A 81 20.26 23.95 14.31
C THR A 81 21.42 23.82 13.34
N ASP A 82 21.18 23.10 12.24
CA ASP A 82 22.11 23.02 11.12
C ASP A 82 21.36 23.27 9.80
N THR A 83 22.00 23.95 8.86
CA THR A 83 21.42 24.27 7.56
C THR A 83 22.43 24.01 6.45
N PHE A 84 22.03 23.24 5.45
CA PHE A 84 22.88 22.89 4.32
C PHE A 84 22.07 22.81 3.03
N GLU A 85 22.76 22.85 1.89
CA GLU A 85 22.18 22.66 0.57
C GLU A 85 22.36 21.21 0.11
N TYR A 86 21.34 20.67 -0.54
CA TYR A 86 21.35 19.35 -1.17
C TYR A 86 20.66 19.44 -2.53
N THR A 87 21.38 19.12 -3.60
CA THR A 87 20.77 18.96 -4.92
C THR A 87 20.26 17.54 -5.05
N ALA A 88 18.94 17.39 -5.03
CA ALA A 88 18.30 16.09 -5.17
C ALA A 88 18.48 15.54 -6.60
N PRO A 89 18.62 14.23 -6.78
CA PRO A 89 18.56 13.61 -8.09
C PRO A 89 17.24 13.94 -8.80
N GLY A 90 17.27 13.97 -10.14
CA GLY A 90 16.04 13.94 -10.94
C GLY A 90 15.32 12.60 -10.79
N LEU A 91 14.03 12.57 -11.12
CA LEU A 91 13.23 11.35 -11.11
C LEU A 91 13.79 10.33 -12.10
N LEU A 92 13.64 9.05 -11.78
CA LEU A 92 13.96 7.92 -12.67
C LEU A 92 12.80 7.64 -13.62
N GLY A 93 11.55 7.96 -13.21
CA GLY A 93 10.36 7.84 -14.04
C GLY A 93 10.21 8.97 -15.06
N ASP A 94 9.13 8.91 -15.84
CA ASP A 94 8.79 9.94 -16.84
C ASP A 94 8.00 11.08 -16.17
N GLU A 95 8.63 12.25 -16.01
CA GLU A 95 8.02 13.41 -15.35
C GLU A 95 6.75 13.89 -16.06
N GLU A 96 6.64 13.77 -17.39
CA GLU A 96 5.46 14.22 -18.13
C GLU A 96 4.22 13.40 -17.77
N ASN A 97 4.42 12.13 -17.42
CA ASN A 97 3.33 11.23 -17.05
C ASN A 97 2.94 11.29 -15.57
N VAL A 98 3.73 11.95 -14.74
CA VAL A 98 3.51 11.99 -13.28
C VAL A 98 3.06 13.36 -12.74
N GLN A 99 2.91 14.36 -13.61
CA GLN A 99 2.41 15.69 -13.23
C GLN A 99 0.94 15.63 -12.79
N LEU A 100 0.61 16.27 -11.66
CA LEU A 100 -0.76 16.42 -11.19
C LEU A 100 -1.27 17.83 -11.44
N ASP A 101 -2.44 17.91 -12.07
CA ASP A 101 -3.25 19.12 -12.07
C ASP A 101 -4.12 19.13 -10.81
N VAL A 102 -3.76 19.95 -9.83
CA VAL A 102 -4.55 20.15 -8.62
C VAL A 102 -5.53 21.29 -8.84
N THR A 103 -6.83 21.00 -8.72
CA THR A 103 -7.89 22.01 -8.74
C THR A 103 -8.54 22.12 -7.39
N ASP A 104 -8.87 23.35 -6.98
CA ASP A 104 -9.66 23.57 -5.77
C ASP A 104 -10.99 22.84 -5.87
N GLY A 105 -11.25 21.98 -4.89
CA GLY A 105 -12.51 21.27 -4.74
C GLY A 105 -13.55 22.10 -3.98
N GLU A 106 -14.77 21.56 -3.86
CA GLU A 106 -15.85 22.18 -3.07
C GLU A 106 -15.81 21.77 -1.58
N SER A 107 -14.74 21.10 -1.14
CA SER A 107 -14.61 20.68 0.27
C SER A 107 -14.44 21.89 1.19
N THR A 108 -15.23 21.93 2.25
CA THR A 108 -15.08 22.93 3.32
C THR A 108 -14.13 22.49 4.42
N VAL A 109 -13.62 21.25 4.33
CA VAL A 109 -12.64 20.69 5.25
C VAL A 109 -11.27 20.75 4.57
N PRO A 110 -10.27 21.44 5.16
CA PRO A 110 -8.94 21.46 4.61
C PRO A 110 -8.34 20.02 4.62
N LEU A 111 -7.48 19.74 3.65
CA LEU A 111 -6.68 18.53 3.68
C LEU A 111 -5.75 18.57 4.89
N SER A 112 -5.49 17.39 5.47
CA SER A 112 -4.44 17.25 6.50
C SER A 112 -3.08 17.50 5.86
N ASP A 113 -2.17 18.12 6.60
CA ASP A 113 -0.79 18.20 6.19
C ASP A 113 -0.19 16.79 6.08
N GLY A 114 0.63 16.58 5.07
CA GLY A 114 1.28 15.29 4.84
C GLY A 114 1.50 14.97 3.37
N TYR A 115 1.72 13.70 3.11
CA TYR A 115 1.94 13.19 1.78
C TYR A 115 0.74 12.42 1.24
N TYR A 116 0.55 12.51 -0.06
CA TYR A 116 -0.39 11.72 -0.84
C TYR A 116 0.39 10.81 -1.77
N THR A 117 0.01 9.55 -1.83
CA THR A 117 0.73 8.56 -2.63
C THR A 117 -0.15 8.03 -3.76
N MET A 118 0.44 7.93 -4.95
CA MET A 118 -0.08 7.13 -6.04
C MET A 118 0.70 5.83 -6.09
N LEU A 119 0.01 4.70 -6.14
CA LEU A 119 0.63 3.38 -5.97
C LEU A 119 1.23 2.80 -7.25
N GLY A 120 1.28 3.55 -8.32
CA GLY A 120 1.81 3.25 -9.64
C GLY A 120 1.31 4.24 -10.66
N ASN A 121 2.00 4.39 -11.76
CA ASN A 121 1.68 5.37 -12.82
C ASN A 121 1.36 4.71 -14.17
N ARG A 122 1.71 3.44 -14.36
CA ARG A 122 1.48 2.75 -15.63
C ARG A 122 0.04 2.25 -15.74
N THR A 123 -0.48 2.30 -16.97
CA THR A 123 -1.81 1.78 -17.30
C THR A 123 -1.76 0.37 -17.86
N GLU A 124 -0.57 -0.14 -18.20
CA GLU A 124 -0.36 -1.47 -18.76
C GLU A 124 0.11 -2.43 -17.67
N GLU A 125 -0.46 -3.62 -17.64
CA GLU A 125 -0.12 -4.70 -16.70
C GLU A 125 1.18 -5.40 -17.10
N ASP A 126 2.24 -4.63 -17.31
CA ASP A 126 3.57 -5.17 -17.59
C ASP A 126 4.38 -5.24 -16.28
N ASN A 127 4.31 -6.41 -15.62
CA ASN A 127 5.02 -6.66 -14.37
C ASN A 127 6.55 -6.81 -14.55
N GLU A 128 7.07 -6.73 -15.76
CA GLU A 128 8.51 -6.78 -16.04
C GLU A 128 9.16 -5.39 -16.08
N GLN A 129 8.35 -4.33 -16.13
CA GLN A 129 8.85 -2.97 -16.17
C GLN A 129 8.83 -2.32 -14.79
N VAL A 130 9.89 -1.56 -14.49
CA VAL A 130 9.94 -0.73 -13.29
C VAL A 130 8.89 0.36 -13.39
N ASP A 131 8.12 0.52 -12.33
CA ASP A 131 7.23 1.65 -12.10
C ASP A 131 7.55 2.27 -10.73
N PHE A 132 6.76 3.22 -10.26
CA PHE A 132 7.06 4.00 -9.08
C PHE A 132 5.80 4.26 -8.25
N ILE A 133 5.94 4.15 -6.94
CA ILE A 133 5.02 4.80 -6.02
C ILE A 133 5.42 6.28 -5.99
N LEU A 134 4.50 7.15 -6.31
CA LEU A 134 4.73 8.60 -6.40
C LEU A 134 4.24 9.29 -5.14
N ILE A 135 5.02 10.23 -4.61
CA ILE A 135 4.74 10.93 -3.36
C ILE A 135 4.57 12.42 -3.66
N TYR A 136 3.39 12.95 -3.33
CA TYR A 136 3.00 14.34 -3.53
C TYR A 136 2.72 15.04 -2.21
N ASP A 137 2.98 16.34 -2.16
CA ASP A 137 2.50 17.20 -1.07
C ASP A 137 1.06 17.69 -1.29
N ASN A 138 0.55 18.49 -0.35
CA ASN A 138 -0.81 19.05 -0.40
C ASN A 138 -1.06 19.95 -1.61
N ASN A 139 -0.01 20.47 -2.24
CA ASN A 139 -0.11 21.32 -3.43
C ASN A 139 -0.03 20.51 -4.73
N GLY A 140 0.06 19.19 -4.64
CA GLY A 140 0.25 18.30 -5.78
C GLY A 140 1.66 18.33 -6.37
N THR A 141 2.61 18.89 -5.63
CA THR A 141 4.02 18.89 -6.03
C THR A 141 4.61 17.51 -5.79
N LEU A 142 5.19 16.92 -6.83
CA LEU A 142 5.89 15.65 -6.72
C LEU A 142 7.18 15.82 -5.93
N ARG A 143 7.27 15.13 -4.80
CA ARG A 143 8.40 15.22 -3.86
C ARG A 143 9.33 14.02 -3.93
N SER A 144 8.82 12.85 -4.32
CA SER A 144 9.63 11.64 -4.39
C SER A 144 8.96 10.52 -5.17
N GLU A 145 9.75 9.52 -5.48
CA GLU A 145 9.31 8.25 -6.06
C GLU A 145 10.02 7.08 -5.38
N ILE A 146 9.30 5.98 -5.21
CA ILE A 146 9.82 4.71 -4.70
C ILE A 146 9.76 3.69 -5.83
N PRO A 147 10.89 3.16 -6.31
CA PRO A 147 10.90 2.17 -7.39
C PRO A 147 10.21 0.87 -6.98
N ILE A 148 9.39 0.32 -7.87
CA ILE A 148 8.76 -0.99 -7.75
C ILE A 148 8.97 -1.80 -9.02
N ARG A 149 8.84 -3.14 -8.93
CA ARG A 149 9.02 -4.07 -10.06
C ARG A 149 7.69 -4.55 -10.63
N SER A 150 6.67 -3.72 -10.55
CA SER A 150 5.32 -3.98 -11.03
C SER A 150 4.73 -2.68 -11.57
N TYR A 151 3.63 -2.77 -12.30
CA TYR A 151 2.90 -1.60 -12.78
C TYR A 151 2.26 -0.77 -11.65
N ARG A 152 2.07 -1.37 -10.47
CA ARG A 152 1.59 -0.68 -9.25
C ARG A 152 1.88 -1.52 -7.99
N SER A 153 1.88 -0.85 -6.84
CA SER A 153 1.72 -1.51 -5.53
C SER A 153 0.23 -1.70 -5.22
N CYS A 154 -0.13 -2.75 -4.52
CA CYS A 154 -1.53 -3.00 -4.16
C CYS A 154 -2.01 -2.07 -3.04
N ARG A 155 -1.19 -1.84 -2.03
CA ARG A 155 -1.50 -1.01 -0.86
C ARG A 155 -0.23 -0.57 -0.13
N LEU A 156 -0.31 0.53 0.63
CA LEU A 156 0.66 0.87 1.68
C LEU A 156 0.05 0.56 3.05
N LEU A 157 0.80 -0.13 3.89
CA LEU A 157 0.46 -0.35 5.30
C LEU A 157 1.56 0.24 6.19
N PHE A 158 1.18 0.71 7.36
CA PHE A 158 2.12 1.28 8.34
C PHE A 158 1.91 0.64 9.72
N GLU A 159 3.02 0.28 10.36
CA GLU A 159 3.04 -0.14 11.75
C GLU A 159 4.25 0.50 12.44
N GLY A 160 4.00 1.44 13.36
CA GLY A 160 5.05 2.29 13.91
C GLY A 160 5.76 3.08 12.80
N SER A 161 7.07 2.96 12.70
CA SER A 161 7.90 3.59 11.67
C SER A 161 8.20 2.67 10.47
N THR A 162 7.56 1.51 10.40
CA THR A 162 7.74 0.57 9.28
C THR A 162 6.62 0.74 8.26
N MET A 163 6.99 0.92 7.00
CA MET A 163 6.09 0.90 5.85
C MET A 163 6.17 -0.47 5.16
N TYR A 164 5.01 -1.02 4.82
CA TYR A 164 4.90 -2.23 4.00
C TYR A 164 4.25 -1.88 2.67
N TYR A 165 4.85 -2.36 1.59
CA TYR A 165 4.33 -2.15 0.22
C TYR A 165 4.69 -3.35 -0.68
N SER A 166 3.85 -3.64 -1.67
CA SER A 166 4.20 -4.66 -2.66
C SER A 166 5.19 -4.08 -3.68
N THR A 167 6.37 -4.68 -3.75
CA THR A 167 7.42 -4.31 -4.72
C THR A 167 7.17 -4.93 -6.08
N SER A 168 6.39 -6.02 -6.11
CA SER A 168 5.98 -6.76 -7.30
C SER A 168 4.70 -7.54 -7.00
N ALA A 169 4.19 -8.27 -7.99
CA ALA A 169 3.01 -9.12 -7.79
C ALA A 169 3.27 -10.32 -6.85
N ASP A 170 4.51 -10.63 -6.53
CA ASP A 170 4.90 -11.79 -5.73
C ASP A 170 5.73 -11.45 -4.49
N GLU A 171 5.77 -10.15 -4.11
CA GLU A 171 6.63 -9.74 -3.00
C GLU A 171 6.09 -8.52 -2.27
N ILE A 172 6.08 -8.57 -0.93
CA ILE A 172 5.86 -7.43 -0.05
C ILE A 172 7.17 -7.10 0.66
N ALA A 173 7.55 -5.82 0.70
CA ALA A 173 8.71 -5.32 1.44
C ALA A 173 8.29 -4.62 2.74
N ALA A 174 9.11 -4.78 3.78
CA ALA A 174 9.10 -3.95 4.97
C ALA A 174 10.25 -2.94 4.90
N LEU A 175 9.92 -1.65 4.93
CA LEU A 175 10.84 -0.53 4.83
C LEU A 175 10.89 0.20 6.17
N ASP A 176 12.07 0.41 6.75
CA ASP A 176 12.24 1.18 7.97
C ASP A 176 12.38 2.70 7.68
N SER A 177 12.42 3.50 8.75
CA SER A 177 12.54 4.96 8.66
C SER A 177 13.86 5.47 8.07
N THR A 178 14.84 4.59 7.86
CA THR A 178 16.10 4.91 7.19
C THR A 178 16.06 4.66 5.69
N GLY A 179 14.94 4.15 5.17
CA GLY A 179 14.79 3.74 3.77
C GLY A 179 15.33 2.34 3.47
N ARG A 180 15.72 1.57 4.49
CA ARG A 180 16.25 0.22 4.31
C ARG A 180 15.13 -0.81 4.30
N ILE A 181 15.14 -1.70 3.29
CA ILE A 181 14.32 -2.90 3.33
C ILE A 181 14.88 -3.85 4.39
N THR A 182 14.09 -4.06 5.44
CA THR A 182 14.45 -4.92 6.57
C THR A 182 13.98 -6.35 6.36
N ARG A 183 12.95 -6.54 5.54
CA ARG A 183 12.40 -7.85 5.20
C ARG A 183 11.67 -7.83 3.86
N LEU A 184 11.75 -8.97 3.18
CA LEU A 184 10.95 -9.31 2.00
C LEU A 184 10.09 -10.54 2.33
N TYR A 185 8.85 -10.51 1.88
CA TYR A 185 7.88 -11.59 1.97
C TYR A 185 7.54 -12.05 0.56
N ASP A 186 8.09 -13.19 0.18
CA ASP A 186 7.83 -13.85 -1.11
C ASP A 186 6.51 -14.64 -1.00
N THR A 187 5.63 -14.52 -1.97
CA THR A 187 4.33 -15.19 -1.99
C THR A 187 4.36 -16.57 -2.64
N GLY A 188 5.51 -17.02 -3.11
CA GLY A 188 5.70 -18.34 -3.71
C GLY A 188 4.92 -18.51 -5.02
N ASP A 189 4.01 -19.48 -5.03
CA ASP A 189 3.19 -19.79 -6.21
C ASP A 189 1.98 -18.84 -6.37
N TYR A 190 1.86 -17.81 -5.51
CA TYR A 190 0.74 -16.88 -5.56
C TYR A 190 1.17 -15.52 -6.14
N LYS A 191 0.27 -14.90 -6.88
CA LYS A 191 0.42 -13.51 -7.35
C LYS A 191 -0.59 -12.62 -6.63
N LEU A 192 -0.07 -11.57 -5.99
CA LEU A 192 -0.87 -10.54 -5.33
C LEU A 192 -1.62 -9.71 -6.38
N HIS A 193 -2.84 -9.36 -6.05
CA HIS A 193 -3.60 -8.40 -6.83
C HIS A 193 -4.47 -7.52 -5.90
N HIS A 194 -4.79 -6.32 -6.35
CA HIS A 194 -5.71 -5.35 -5.75
C HIS A 194 -5.43 -4.97 -4.29
N ASP A 195 -5.45 -5.91 -3.31
CA ASP A 195 -5.47 -5.53 -1.90
C ASP A 195 -4.80 -6.54 -0.97
N TYR A 196 -4.22 -6.05 0.12
CA TYR A 196 -3.80 -6.81 1.29
C TYR A 196 -3.88 -5.95 2.55
N ILE A 197 -4.07 -6.57 3.71
CA ILE A 197 -4.23 -5.92 5.01
C ILE A 197 -3.43 -6.65 6.10
N PHE A 198 -3.28 -6.02 7.26
CA PHE A 198 -2.88 -6.78 8.44
C PHE A 198 -4.00 -7.71 8.88
N GLY A 199 -3.66 -8.98 9.09
CA GLY A 199 -4.53 -9.96 9.70
C GLY A 199 -4.46 -9.93 11.23
N SER A 200 -5.22 -10.82 11.87
CA SER A 200 -5.31 -10.88 13.34
C SER A 200 -4.27 -11.79 13.99
N ARG A 201 -3.56 -12.61 13.20
CA ARG A 201 -2.59 -13.61 13.68
C ARG A 201 -1.14 -13.23 13.40
N ASN A 202 -0.82 -11.92 13.42
CA ASN A 202 0.50 -11.38 13.05
C ASN A 202 0.88 -11.76 11.61
N ASP A 203 -0.06 -11.62 10.71
CA ASP A 203 0.04 -11.99 9.31
C ASP A 203 -0.42 -10.84 8.39
N PHE A 204 -0.15 -10.99 7.10
CA PHE A 204 -0.88 -10.27 6.07
C PHE A 204 -1.96 -11.21 5.52
N LEU A 205 -3.16 -10.67 5.33
CA LEU A 205 -4.21 -11.29 4.52
C LEU A 205 -4.18 -10.62 3.16
N ALA A 206 -4.05 -11.38 2.10
CA ALA A 206 -3.90 -10.85 0.75
C ALA A 206 -4.81 -11.54 -0.25
N LEU A 207 -5.29 -10.76 -1.21
CA LEU A 207 -5.95 -11.27 -2.41
C LEU A 207 -4.90 -11.81 -3.36
N ALA A 208 -5.12 -13.01 -3.89
CA ALA A 208 -4.13 -13.70 -4.70
C ALA A 208 -4.73 -14.53 -5.83
N THR A 209 -3.89 -14.78 -6.82
CA THR A 209 -4.07 -15.79 -7.86
C THR A 209 -3.10 -16.93 -7.60
N ASP A 210 -3.55 -18.17 -7.57
CA ASP A 210 -2.67 -19.34 -7.59
C ASP A 210 -2.20 -19.58 -9.03
N THR A 211 -0.88 -19.44 -9.28
CA THR A 211 -0.29 -19.62 -10.62
C THR A 211 -0.34 -21.06 -11.15
N ARG A 212 -0.78 -21.99 -10.33
CA ARG A 212 -0.98 -23.43 -10.70
C ARG A 212 -2.42 -23.72 -11.09
N SER A 213 -3.33 -22.76 -10.90
CA SER A 213 -4.75 -22.87 -11.26
C SER A 213 -5.02 -22.31 -12.65
N ASP A 214 -6.09 -22.80 -13.28
CA ASP A 214 -6.64 -22.24 -14.52
C ASP A 214 -7.54 -21.01 -14.27
N THR A 215 -7.72 -20.62 -12.98
CA THR A 215 -8.52 -19.46 -12.58
C THR A 215 -7.66 -18.37 -11.95
N THR A 216 -8.15 -17.15 -12.00
CA THR A 216 -7.45 -15.97 -11.48
C THR A 216 -8.29 -15.18 -10.48
N GLU A 217 -7.63 -14.43 -9.59
CA GLU A 217 -8.23 -13.46 -8.65
C GLU A 217 -9.34 -14.03 -7.75
N ASP A 218 -9.14 -15.24 -7.25
CA ASP A 218 -10.11 -16.01 -6.50
C ASP A 218 -9.57 -16.71 -5.23
N ARG A 219 -8.35 -16.32 -4.78
CA ARG A 219 -7.73 -16.86 -3.57
C ARG A 219 -7.54 -15.78 -2.50
N ILE A 220 -7.61 -16.20 -1.24
CA ILE A 220 -7.16 -15.40 -0.09
C ILE A 220 -6.08 -16.19 0.62
N ILE A 221 -4.91 -15.57 0.78
CA ILE A 221 -3.75 -16.14 1.44
C ILE A 221 -3.43 -15.39 2.72
N SER A 222 -2.80 -16.09 3.67
CA SER A 222 -2.12 -15.53 4.83
C SER A 222 -0.61 -15.63 4.63
N ILE A 223 0.12 -14.58 4.98
CA ILE A 223 1.58 -14.54 5.00
C ILE A 223 2.01 -14.22 6.42
N ASP A 224 2.58 -15.20 7.13
CA ASP A 224 3.05 -15.02 8.50
C ASP A 224 4.19 -14.01 8.55
N ARG A 225 4.07 -12.99 9.40
CA ARG A 225 5.02 -11.87 9.45
C ARG A 225 6.33 -12.21 10.15
N ASP A 226 6.37 -13.28 10.96
CA ASP A 226 7.58 -13.74 11.63
C ASP A 226 8.36 -14.76 10.79
N SER A 227 7.70 -15.76 10.22
CA SER A 227 8.35 -16.79 9.40
C SER A 227 8.45 -16.42 7.93
N GLY A 228 7.44 -15.74 7.38
CA GLY A 228 7.23 -15.52 5.94
C GLY A 228 6.50 -16.67 5.27
N ASP A 229 6.01 -17.66 6.05
CA ASP A 229 5.28 -18.79 5.50
C ASP A 229 3.94 -18.34 4.90
N VAL A 230 3.64 -18.85 3.70
CA VAL A 230 2.40 -18.57 2.99
C VAL A 230 1.44 -19.74 3.16
N THR A 231 0.19 -19.42 3.52
CA THR A 231 -0.90 -20.39 3.67
C THR A 231 -2.10 -19.92 2.87
N GLU A 232 -2.63 -20.77 2.00
CA GLU A 232 -3.93 -20.53 1.39
C GLU A 232 -5.02 -20.73 2.45
N LEU A 233 -5.77 -19.68 2.72
CA LEU A 233 -6.88 -19.71 3.66
C LEU A 233 -8.21 -20.05 2.96
N ILE A 234 -8.41 -19.48 1.77
CA ILE A 234 -9.67 -19.59 1.05
C ILE A 234 -9.39 -19.79 -0.44
N ASP A 235 -9.88 -20.89 -0.98
CA ASP A 235 -10.23 -21.06 -2.38
C ASP A 235 -11.73 -20.78 -2.52
N LEU A 236 -12.10 -19.79 -3.32
CA LEU A 236 -13.53 -19.46 -3.49
C LEU A 236 -14.31 -20.55 -4.22
N ALA A 237 -13.66 -21.40 -5.01
CA ALA A 237 -14.31 -22.56 -5.62
C ALA A 237 -14.81 -23.54 -4.57
N ASP A 238 -14.10 -23.70 -3.45
CA ASP A 238 -14.54 -24.54 -2.33
C ASP A 238 -15.75 -23.95 -1.57
N LEU A 239 -15.85 -22.61 -1.52
CA LEU A 239 -16.98 -21.93 -0.88
C LEU A 239 -18.24 -21.86 -1.78
N PHE A 240 -18.06 -21.88 -3.10
CA PHE A 240 -19.13 -21.77 -4.10
C PHE A 240 -19.11 -22.93 -5.12
N PRO A 241 -19.02 -24.19 -4.69
CA PRO A 241 -18.77 -25.31 -5.60
C PRO A 241 -19.86 -25.48 -6.66
N GLU A 242 -21.14 -25.29 -6.31
CA GLU A 242 -22.26 -25.44 -7.27
C GLU A 242 -22.19 -24.34 -8.37
N TYR A 243 -21.75 -23.14 -8.02
CA TYR A 243 -21.58 -22.06 -9.00
C TYR A 243 -20.36 -22.35 -9.86
N PHE A 244 -19.22 -22.67 -9.26
CA PHE A 244 -17.99 -23.00 -9.96
C PHE A 244 -18.19 -24.16 -10.95
N ASP A 245 -18.82 -25.25 -10.54
CA ASP A 245 -19.13 -26.41 -11.39
C ASP A 245 -20.07 -26.08 -12.58
N SER A 246 -20.78 -24.94 -12.50
CA SER A 246 -21.67 -24.50 -13.57
C SER A 246 -20.99 -23.63 -14.63
N LEU A 247 -19.75 -23.21 -14.40
CA LEU A 247 -18.96 -22.40 -15.34
C LEU A 247 -18.37 -23.27 -16.44
N GLU A 248 -18.30 -22.73 -17.64
CA GLU A 248 -17.52 -23.30 -18.75
C GLU A 248 -16.16 -22.59 -18.74
N ILE A 249 -15.14 -23.23 -18.21
CA ILE A 249 -13.75 -22.73 -18.20
C ILE A 249 -13.10 -23.18 -19.51
N ASP A 250 -12.95 -22.29 -20.46
CA ASP A 250 -12.49 -22.58 -21.82
C ASP A 250 -11.16 -21.89 -22.17
N GLU A 251 -10.59 -21.13 -21.23
CA GLU A 251 -9.32 -20.41 -21.37
C GLU A 251 -8.52 -20.47 -20.06
N ASP A 252 -7.19 -20.36 -20.17
CA ASP A 252 -6.30 -20.17 -19.03
C ASP A 252 -6.56 -18.78 -18.41
N ASP A 253 -6.28 -18.60 -17.12
CA ASP A 253 -6.50 -17.36 -16.36
C ASP A 253 -7.98 -16.89 -16.34
N PHE A 254 -8.90 -17.85 -16.23
CA PHE A 254 -10.33 -17.57 -16.21
C PHE A 254 -10.76 -16.78 -14.96
N ASP A 255 -11.20 -15.54 -15.17
CA ASP A 255 -11.60 -14.60 -14.13
C ASP A 255 -13.10 -14.70 -13.82
N TRP A 256 -13.48 -15.50 -12.84
CA TRP A 256 -14.88 -15.78 -12.51
C TRP A 256 -15.42 -15.04 -11.28
N MET A 257 -14.54 -14.58 -10.39
CA MET A 257 -14.91 -13.84 -9.18
C MET A 257 -14.37 -12.41 -9.19
N HIS A 258 -13.14 -12.22 -9.60
CA HIS A 258 -12.43 -10.94 -9.57
C HIS A 258 -12.59 -10.22 -8.22
N ILE A 259 -12.06 -10.83 -7.17
CA ILE A 259 -12.11 -10.20 -5.85
C ILE A 259 -11.14 -9.03 -5.81
N ASN A 260 -11.59 -7.84 -5.40
CA ASN A 260 -10.79 -6.62 -5.52
C ASN A 260 -10.71 -5.75 -4.26
N SER A 261 -11.29 -6.19 -3.15
CA SER A 261 -11.03 -5.59 -1.84
C SER A 261 -11.30 -6.57 -0.72
N LEU A 262 -10.61 -6.41 0.40
CA LEU A 262 -10.87 -7.16 1.62
C LEU A 262 -10.86 -6.25 2.85
N CYS A 263 -11.68 -6.58 3.83
CA CYS A 263 -11.77 -5.88 5.09
C CYS A 263 -11.99 -6.88 6.22
N LEU A 264 -11.11 -6.88 7.22
CA LEU A 264 -11.27 -7.67 8.43
C LEU A 264 -12.25 -6.95 9.36
N THR A 265 -13.35 -7.58 9.73
CA THR A 265 -14.39 -6.99 10.59
C THR A 265 -14.25 -7.38 12.06
N ASP A 266 -13.62 -8.51 12.31
CA ASP A 266 -13.19 -9.02 13.61
C ASP A 266 -12.01 -9.99 13.41
N GLU A 267 -11.58 -10.69 14.45
CA GLU A 267 -10.38 -11.53 14.42
C GLU A 267 -10.42 -12.68 13.38
N ASP A 268 -11.60 -13.05 12.90
CA ASP A 268 -11.80 -14.25 12.08
C ASP A 268 -12.86 -14.07 10.98
N THR A 269 -13.17 -12.84 10.60
CA THR A 269 -14.25 -12.56 9.66
C THR A 269 -13.84 -11.49 8.65
N LEU A 270 -13.95 -11.83 7.35
CA LEU A 270 -13.71 -10.93 6.24
C LEU A 270 -15.00 -10.48 5.55
N ILE A 271 -14.96 -9.27 5.02
CA ILE A 271 -15.83 -8.81 3.95
C ILE A 271 -14.97 -8.61 2.72
N ILE A 272 -15.38 -9.20 1.60
CA ILE A 272 -14.73 -9.07 0.30
C ILE A 272 -15.71 -8.54 -0.73
N SER A 273 -15.18 -7.84 -1.75
CA SER A 273 -15.96 -7.47 -2.94
C SER A 273 -15.57 -8.33 -4.12
N SER A 274 -16.56 -8.69 -4.95
CA SER A 274 -16.36 -9.40 -6.20
C SER A 274 -16.97 -8.61 -7.35
N ARG A 275 -16.14 -8.29 -8.36
CA ARG A 275 -16.55 -7.54 -9.56
C ARG A 275 -17.44 -8.38 -10.44
N GLU A 276 -16.99 -9.59 -10.78
CA GLU A 276 -17.64 -10.45 -11.74
C GLU A 276 -19.02 -10.93 -11.25
N THR A 277 -19.20 -11.09 -9.95
CA THR A 277 -20.51 -11.43 -9.38
C THR A 277 -21.30 -10.21 -8.89
N SER A 278 -20.76 -8.99 -9.03
CA SER A 278 -21.35 -7.74 -8.53
C SER A 278 -21.83 -7.85 -7.09
N SER A 279 -20.98 -8.41 -6.22
CA SER A 279 -21.38 -8.78 -4.86
C SER A 279 -20.39 -8.35 -3.78
N ILE A 280 -20.94 -8.23 -2.58
CA ILE A 280 -20.19 -8.13 -1.31
C ILE A 280 -20.47 -9.42 -0.54
N ILE A 281 -19.42 -10.09 -0.10
CA ILE A 281 -19.47 -11.40 0.52
C ILE A 281 -18.86 -11.31 1.92
N LYS A 282 -19.56 -11.77 2.93
CA LYS A 282 -19.02 -11.93 4.29
C LYS A 282 -18.70 -13.38 4.55
N ILE A 283 -17.45 -13.62 4.99
CA ILE A 283 -16.92 -14.96 5.27
C ILE A 283 -16.39 -14.96 6.70
N SER A 284 -16.87 -15.91 7.51
CA SER A 284 -16.37 -16.15 8.88
C SER A 284 -15.56 -17.44 8.94
N GLY A 285 -14.78 -17.63 10.02
CA GLY A 285 -13.94 -18.81 10.23
C GLY A 285 -12.74 -18.88 9.29
N ILE A 286 -12.21 -17.74 8.85
CA ILE A 286 -11.23 -17.66 7.75
C ILE A 286 -9.94 -18.44 8.00
N TYR A 287 -9.54 -18.62 9.24
CA TYR A 287 -8.31 -19.34 9.59
C TYR A 287 -8.48 -20.84 9.84
N ASP A 288 -9.72 -21.32 10.03
CA ASP A 288 -9.95 -22.71 10.45
C ASP A 288 -10.96 -23.44 9.57
N SER A 289 -12.11 -22.84 9.32
CA SER A 289 -13.20 -23.43 8.53
C SER A 289 -14.04 -22.33 7.90
N PRO A 290 -13.59 -21.77 6.77
CA PRO A 290 -14.27 -20.67 6.10
C PRO A 290 -15.70 -21.02 5.72
N SER A 291 -16.62 -20.09 6.01
CA SER A 291 -18.03 -20.23 5.62
C SER A 291 -18.64 -18.89 5.27
N VAL A 292 -19.53 -18.89 4.27
CA VAL A 292 -20.23 -17.68 3.84
C VAL A 292 -21.39 -17.39 4.78
N ASP A 293 -21.32 -16.24 5.48
CA ASP A 293 -22.39 -15.76 6.36
C ASP A 293 -23.56 -15.15 5.55
N TYR A 294 -23.19 -14.30 4.59
CA TYR A 294 -24.13 -13.70 3.64
C TYR A 294 -23.43 -13.20 2.39
N LEU A 295 -24.23 -12.97 1.36
CA LEU A 295 -23.85 -12.34 0.12
C LEU A 295 -24.89 -11.27 -0.22
N ILE A 296 -24.43 -10.07 -0.60
CA ILE A 296 -25.27 -8.95 -1.01
C ILE A 296 -24.89 -8.60 -2.44
N SER A 297 -25.89 -8.44 -3.31
CA SER A 297 -25.69 -8.02 -4.70
C SER A 297 -26.67 -6.94 -5.10
N SER A 298 -26.33 -6.21 -6.15
CA SER A 298 -27.15 -5.14 -6.72
C SER A 298 -28.47 -5.60 -7.32
N GLY A 299 -28.69 -6.90 -7.52
CA GLY A 299 -29.90 -7.46 -8.11
C GLY A 299 -30.10 -7.13 -9.60
N THR A 300 -29.14 -6.50 -10.26
CA THR A 300 -29.15 -6.30 -11.71
C THR A 300 -28.54 -7.53 -12.36
N GLU A 301 -29.37 -8.38 -12.98
CA GLU A 301 -28.90 -9.57 -13.69
C GLU A 301 -28.09 -9.18 -14.91
N PRO A 302 -26.79 -9.53 -14.99
CA PRO A 302 -26.16 -9.71 -16.30
C PRO A 302 -26.69 -11.00 -16.92
N ASP A 303 -26.97 -11.03 -18.19
CA ASP A 303 -27.61 -12.12 -18.96
C ASP A 303 -26.97 -13.51 -18.83
N THR A 304 -25.79 -13.63 -18.21
CA THR A 304 -25.02 -14.88 -18.04
C THR A 304 -24.92 -15.37 -16.59
N LYS A 305 -25.37 -14.58 -15.61
CA LYS A 305 -25.18 -14.85 -14.16
C LYS A 305 -26.44 -15.28 -13.42
N THR A 306 -27.52 -15.58 -14.14
CA THR A 306 -28.80 -16.06 -13.59
C THR A 306 -28.64 -17.32 -12.71
N CYS A 307 -27.57 -18.09 -12.93
CA CYS A 307 -27.30 -19.34 -12.22
C CYS A 307 -26.78 -19.12 -10.79
N PHE A 308 -26.00 -18.04 -10.55
CA PHE A 308 -25.42 -17.73 -9.25
C PHE A 308 -26.52 -17.39 -8.22
N TRP A 309 -27.50 -16.59 -8.61
CA TRP A 309 -28.55 -16.08 -7.72
C TRP A 309 -29.63 -17.09 -7.41
N SER A 310 -30.06 -17.90 -8.38
CA SER A 310 -31.12 -18.87 -8.21
C SER A 310 -30.73 -20.06 -7.33
N ARG A 311 -29.42 -20.31 -7.15
CA ARG A 311 -28.90 -21.43 -6.35
C ARG A 311 -28.50 -21.06 -4.94
N LEU A 312 -28.25 -19.76 -4.66
CA LEU A 312 -27.93 -19.25 -3.33
C LEU A 312 -29.17 -18.98 -2.44
N GLU A 313 -30.38 -19.26 -2.90
CA GLU A 313 -31.62 -19.11 -2.10
C GLU A 313 -31.61 -19.88 -0.76
N THR A 314 -30.67 -20.79 -0.56
CA THR A 314 -30.47 -21.50 0.70
C THR A 314 -29.61 -20.73 1.71
N LEU A 315 -28.84 -19.75 1.31
CA LEU A 315 -28.10 -18.84 2.19
C LEU A 315 -29.03 -17.68 2.59
N ARG A 316 -29.12 -17.38 3.88
CA ARG A 316 -30.05 -16.39 4.45
C ARG A 316 -29.83 -15.00 3.89
N PHE A 317 -30.58 -14.60 2.87
CA PHE A 317 -30.60 -13.24 2.34
C PHE A 317 -31.34 -12.28 3.26
N ARG A 318 -30.70 -11.17 3.63
CA ARG A 318 -31.41 -9.94 3.98
C ARG A 318 -31.41 -9.03 2.75
N GLN A 319 -32.55 -8.99 2.08
CA GLN A 319 -32.82 -7.99 1.06
C GLN A 319 -32.92 -6.61 1.76
N VAL A 320 -31.99 -5.71 1.48
CA VAL A 320 -32.14 -4.30 1.86
C VAL A 320 -32.97 -3.63 0.79
N SER A 321 -34.25 -3.45 1.07
CA SER A 321 -35.16 -2.63 0.25
C SER A 321 -34.77 -1.17 0.46
N THR A 322 -34.28 -0.51 -0.60
CA THR A 322 -34.22 0.94 -0.63
C THR A 322 -35.64 1.50 -0.76
N ALA A 323 -36.10 2.21 0.26
CA ALA A 323 -37.27 3.08 0.19
C ALA A 323 -36.90 4.43 -0.42
#